data_0e28e9d972c82229947526dba9db44fc
#
_entry.id   0e28e9d972c82229947526dba9db44fc
#
_cell.length_a   1.000
_cell.length_b   1.000
_cell.length_c   1.000
_cell.angle_alpha   90.00
_cell.angle_beta   90.00
_cell.angle_gamma   90.00
#
_symmetry.space_group_name_H-M   'P 1'
#
loop_
_entity.id
_entity.type
_entity.pdbx_description
1 polymer ?
#
loop_
_entity_poly.entity_id
_entity_poly.type
_entity_poly.pdbx_seq_one_letter_code
_entity_poly.pdbx_strand_id
1 'polypeptide(L)'
;MKPVTEMANLHTAVTWSPPQPPFLKINYDGAVFWDSNSAGLGAMVRDIMGGVLASLVDNIPPPQTVVDVETVVARKGIMLARDLNLSSTVLEGDSEIITRAIQAEEQSLASYGNLIEEIRLHADSFLNFRISHVKIKRNSVAHSLTRHARYVSGLVVWMEEVPSHILPALLTEAA
;
A
#
# COMPACT_ATOMS: atom_id res chain seq x y z
N MET A 1 -21.70 41.01 28.03
CA MET A 1 -20.43 40.40 27.64
C MET A 1 -20.70 38.90 27.42
N LYS A 2 -20.79 38.43 26.17
CA LYS A 2 -21.02 37.02 25.86
C LYS A 2 -19.69 36.29 25.81
N PRO A 3 -19.55 35.10 26.39
CA PRO A 3 -18.31 34.32 26.25
C PRO A 3 -18.16 33.86 24.80
N VAL A 4 -17.00 34.14 24.24
CA VAL A 4 -16.56 33.60 22.96
C VAL A 4 -16.30 32.12 23.18
N THR A 5 -17.19 31.29 22.65
CA THR A 5 -16.96 29.85 22.59
C THR A 5 -15.86 29.63 21.56
N GLU A 6 -14.64 29.37 22.01
CA GLU A 6 -13.62 28.80 21.18
C GLU A 6 -14.14 27.48 20.63
N MET A 7 -14.48 27.47 19.35
CA MET A 7 -14.62 26.23 18.59
C MET A 7 -13.24 25.59 18.56
N ALA A 8 -13.01 24.60 19.42
CA ALA A 8 -11.91 23.70 19.28
C ALA A 8 -11.99 23.09 17.88
N ASN A 9 -11.04 23.47 17.01
CA ASN A 9 -10.79 22.77 15.78
C ASN A 9 -10.41 21.34 16.14
N LEU A 10 -11.39 20.46 16.14
CA LEU A 10 -11.16 19.03 16.07
C LEU A 10 -10.45 18.79 14.73
N HIS A 11 -9.12 18.81 14.75
CA HIS A 11 -8.34 18.17 13.73
C HIS A 11 -8.73 16.70 13.76
N THR A 12 -9.69 16.32 12.94
CA THR A 12 -9.96 14.90 12.65
C THR A 12 -8.64 14.34 12.14
N ALA A 13 -8.02 13.49 12.94
CA ALA A 13 -6.80 12.81 12.56
C ALA A 13 -7.05 12.13 11.21
N VAL A 14 -6.24 12.47 10.20
CA VAL A 14 -6.35 11.88 8.86
C VAL A 14 -5.80 10.47 8.95
N THR A 15 -6.67 9.50 9.19
CA THR A 15 -6.34 8.09 9.36
C THR A 15 -6.75 7.27 8.14
N TRP A 16 -6.27 6.04 8.07
CA TRP A 16 -6.71 5.06 7.09
C TRP A 16 -8.23 4.87 7.12
N SER A 17 -8.83 4.68 5.95
CA SER A 17 -10.27 4.42 5.84
C SER A 17 -10.51 2.99 5.34
N PRO A 18 -11.42 2.23 5.96
CA PRO A 18 -11.75 0.88 5.49
C PRO A 18 -12.40 0.92 4.10
N PRO A 19 -12.27 -0.17 3.33
CA PRO A 19 -12.98 -0.29 2.06
C PRO A 19 -14.49 -0.47 2.28
N GLN A 20 -15.25 -0.20 1.23
CA GLN A 20 -16.69 -0.53 1.20
C GLN A 20 -16.87 -2.00 0.79
N PRO A 21 -17.82 -2.76 1.39
CA PRO A 21 -18.14 -4.09 0.90
C PRO A 21 -18.51 -4.08 -0.60
N PRO A 22 -18.12 -5.06 -1.41
CA PRO A 22 -17.42 -6.32 -1.08
C PRO A 22 -15.87 -6.21 -1.15
N PHE A 23 -15.31 -5.03 -1.20
CA PHE A 23 -13.90 -4.81 -1.42
C PHE A 23 -13.02 -5.12 -0.20
N LEU A 24 -11.84 -5.66 -0.47
CA LEU A 24 -10.70 -5.67 0.43
C LEU A 24 -9.65 -4.67 -0.06
N LYS A 25 -8.89 -4.10 0.83
CA LYS A 25 -7.95 -3.03 0.49
C LYS A 25 -6.51 -3.51 0.59
N ILE A 26 -5.76 -3.30 -0.48
CA ILE A 26 -4.32 -3.49 -0.54
C ILE A 26 -3.67 -2.11 -0.38
N ASN A 27 -2.93 -1.90 0.71
CA ASN A 27 -2.05 -0.74 0.86
C ASN A 27 -0.61 -1.15 0.53
N TYR A 28 0.11 -0.31 -0.20
CA TYR A 28 1.49 -0.55 -0.57
C TYR A 28 2.34 0.72 -0.43
N ASP A 29 3.63 0.53 -0.19
CA ASP A 29 4.64 1.58 -0.17
C ASP A 29 6.00 0.99 -0.54
N GLY A 30 6.89 1.82 -1.07
CA GLY A 30 8.24 1.44 -1.42
C GLY A 30 9.23 2.56 -1.11
N ALA A 31 10.45 2.20 -0.76
CA ALA A 31 11.49 3.16 -0.43
C ALA A 31 12.86 2.68 -0.88
N VAL A 32 13.75 3.60 -1.22
CA VAL A 32 15.16 3.33 -1.48
C VAL A 32 15.97 3.61 -0.22
N PHE A 33 16.82 2.67 0.17
CA PHE A 33 17.77 2.79 1.27
C PHE A 33 19.17 3.02 0.68
N TRP A 34 19.55 4.28 0.53
CA TRP A 34 20.81 4.67 -0.11
C TRP A 34 22.04 4.22 0.67
N ASP A 35 21.96 4.17 2.01
CA ASP A 35 23.03 3.74 2.91
C ASP A 35 23.38 2.25 2.75
N SER A 36 22.41 1.41 2.42
CA SER A 36 22.59 -0.04 2.23
C SER A 36 22.49 -0.49 0.76
N ASN A 37 22.31 0.46 -0.17
CA ASN A 37 22.12 0.17 -1.60
C ASN A 37 21.07 -0.90 -1.84
N SER A 38 19.90 -0.71 -1.22
CA SER A 38 18.77 -1.63 -1.32
C SER A 38 17.45 -0.87 -1.42
N ALA A 39 16.38 -1.57 -1.70
CA ALA A 39 15.03 -1.01 -1.70
C ALA A 39 14.11 -1.87 -0.83
N GLY A 40 13.28 -1.19 -0.04
CA GLY A 40 12.27 -1.80 0.80
C GLY A 40 10.90 -1.77 0.15
N LEU A 41 10.20 -2.87 0.24
CA LEU A 41 8.83 -3.06 -0.23
C LEU A 41 7.95 -3.45 0.96
N GLY A 42 6.79 -2.80 1.10
CA GLY A 42 5.80 -3.13 2.12
C GLY A 42 4.39 -3.09 1.57
N ALA A 43 3.62 -4.15 1.79
CA ALA A 43 2.22 -4.19 1.40
C ALA A 43 1.39 -4.98 2.41
N MET A 44 0.09 -4.69 2.45
CA MET A 44 -0.83 -5.31 3.39
C MET A 44 -2.22 -5.36 2.79
N VAL A 45 -2.93 -6.47 3.03
CA VAL A 45 -4.32 -6.65 2.66
C VAL A 45 -5.18 -6.60 3.91
N ARG A 46 -6.17 -5.70 3.94
CA ARG A 46 -7.12 -5.52 5.06
C ARG A 46 -8.57 -5.63 4.62
N ASP A 47 -9.39 -6.14 5.52
CA ASP A 47 -10.85 -6.21 5.35
C ASP A 47 -11.56 -4.91 5.78
N ILE A 48 -12.90 -4.93 5.70
CA ILE A 48 -13.76 -3.80 6.06
C ILE A 48 -13.71 -3.42 7.56
N MET A 49 -13.23 -4.33 8.41
CA MET A 49 -13.07 -4.10 9.86
C MET A 49 -11.64 -3.66 10.20
N GLY A 50 -10.76 -3.52 9.21
CA GLY A 50 -9.35 -3.23 9.41
C GLY A 50 -8.51 -4.46 9.76
N GLY A 51 -9.09 -5.65 9.75
CA GLY A 51 -8.40 -6.91 10.00
C GLY A 51 -7.40 -7.23 8.87
N VAL A 52 -6.20 -7.68 9.25
CA VAL A 52 -5.14 -8.05 8.30
C VAL A 52 -5.37 -9.46 7.79
N LEU A 53 -5.49 -9.63 6.48
CA LEU A 53 -5.50 -10.95 5.83
C LEU A 53 -4.08 -11.45 5.58
N ALA A 54 -3.22 -10.56 5.13
CA ALA A 54 -1.80 -10.84 4.94
C ALA A 54 -1.01 -9.54 4.87
N SER A 55 0.27 -9.63 5.20
CA SER A 55 1.24 -8.56 4.97
C SER A 55 2.51 -9.11 4.35
N LEU A 56 3.22 -8.29 3.61
CA LEU A 56 4.52 -8.65 3.03
C LEU A 56 5.54 -7.54 3.25
N VAL A 57 6.77 -7.96 3.39
CA VAL A 57 7.95 -7.10 3.37
C VAL A 57 8.99 -7.78 2.48
N ASP A 58 9.67 -7.00 1.66
CA ASP A 58 10.75 -7.50 0.83
C ASP A 58 11.90 -6.49 0.81
N ASN A 59 13.11 -7.01 0.75
CA ASN A 59 14.32 -6.22 0.53
C ASN A 59 14.96 -6.68 -0.78
N ILE A 60 15.04 -5.77 -1.74
CA ILE A 60 15.51 -6.05 -3.09
C ILE A 60 16.71 -5.15 -3.46
N PRO A 61 17.53 -5.54 -4.45
CA PRO A 61 18.45 -4.60 -5.08
C PRO A 61 17.69 -3.38 -5.61
N PRO A 62 18.21 -2.15 -5.48
CA PRO A 62 17.46 -0.96 -5.84
C PRO A 62 17.26 -0.87 -7.36
N PRO A 63 16.02 -0.69 -7.83
CA PRO A 63 15.73 -0.27 -9.19
C PRO A 63 16.28 1.13 -9.49
N GLN A 64 16.13 1.59 -10.72
CA GLN A 64 16.68 2.89 -11.16
C GLN A 64 16.05 4.09 -10.47
N THR A 65 14.75 4.03 -10.19
CA THR A 65 14.00 5.16 -9.60
C THR A 65 13.12 4.71 -8.44
N VAL A 66 12.68 5.67 -7.61
CA VAL A 66 11.70 5.42 -6.54
C VAL A 66 10.37 4.96 -7.12
N VAL A 67 9.95 5.51 -8.27
CA VAL A 67 8.72 5.09 -8.95
C VAL A 67 8.80 3.63 -9.39
N ASP A 68 9.95 3.16 -9.84
CA ASP A 68 10.17 1.74 -10.15
C ASP A 68 9.97 0.87 -8.91
N VAL A 69 10.52 1.28 -7.75
CA VAL A 69 10.34 0.55 -6.47
C VAL A 69 8.87 0.46 -6.09
N GLU A 70 8.16 1.57 -6.12
CA GLU A 70 6.73 1.65 -5.78
C GLU A 70 5.88 0.82 -6.74
N THR A 71 6.24 0.77 -8.02
CA THR A 71 5.56 -0.06 -9.02
C THR A 71 5.78 -1.55 -8.75
N VAL A 72 6.99 -1.94 -8.37
CA VAL A 72 7.29 -3.34 -8.00
C VAL A 72 6.46 -3.77 -6.81
N VAL A 73 6.33 -2.94 -5.78
CA VAL A 73 5.53 -3.32 -4.59
C VAL A 73 4.04 -3.31 -4.87
N ALA A 74 3.53 -2.41 -5.71
CA ALA A 74 2.13 -2.44 -6.16
C ALA A 74 1.81 -3.78 -6.86
N ARG A 75 2.69 -4.24 -7.75
CA ARG A 75 2.58 -5.54 -8.40
C ARG A 75 2.59 -6.69 -7.39
N LYS A 76 3.50 -6.70 -6.44
CA LYS A 76 3.56 -7.74 -5.39
C LYS A 76 2.29 -7.75 -4.52
N GLY A 77 1.76 -6.58 -4.18
CA GLY A 77 0.51 -6.45 -3.43
C GLY A 77 -0.69 -7.06 -4.17
N ILE A 78 -0.84 -6.75 -5.45
CA ILE A 78 -1.94 -7.32 -6.26
C ILE A 78 -1.77 -8.83 -6.47
N MET A 79 -0.55 -9.32 -6.62
CA MET A 79 -0.27 -10.75 -6.70
C MET A 79 -0.62 -11.47 -5.38
N LEU A 80 -0.29 -10.88 -4.24
CA LEU A 80 -0.69 -11.40 -2.93
C LEU A 80 -2.21 -11.54 -2.83
N ALA A 81 -2.97 -10.53 -3.26
CA ALA A 81 -4.43 -10.57 -3.27
C ALA A 81 -4.98 -11.69 -4.18
N ARG A 82 -4.35 -11.93 -5.32
CA ARG A 82 -4.69 -13.07 -6.19
C ARG A 82 -4.42 -14.41 -5.53
N ASP A 83 -3.27 -14.56 -4.87
CA ASP A 83 -2.89 -15.79 -4.16
C ASP A 83 -3.85 -16.10 -3.00
N LEU A 84 -4.45 -15.05 -2.41
CA LEU A 84 -5.52 -15.15 -1.42
C LEU A 84 -6.90 -15.45 -2.02
N ASN A 85 -7.02 -15.59 -3.34
CA ASN A 85 -8.27 -15.78 -4.08
C ASN A 85 -9.33 -14.69 -3.83
N LEU A 86 -8.90 -13.45 -3.67
CA LEU A 86 -9.82 -12.32 -3.48
C LEU A 86 -10.53 -11.99 -4.80
N SER A 87 -11.81 -11.67 -4.73
CA SER A 87 -12.61 -11.35 -5.91
C SER A 87 -12.78 -9.85 -6.14
N SER A 88 -12.72 -9.04 -5.10
CA SER A 88 -12.93 -7.60 -5.16
C SER A 88 -11.88 -6.87 -4.33
N THR A 89 -11.05 -6.05 -4.98
CA THR A 89 -9.92 -5.39 -4.34
C THR A 89 -9.79 -3.92 -4.73
N VAL A 90 -9.32 -3.12 -3.76
CA VAL A 90 -8.85 -1.75 -3.97
C VAL A 90 -7.34 -1.73 -3.76
N LEU A 91 -6.58 -1.31 -4.76
CA LEU A 91 -5.14 -1.06 -4.64
C LEU A 91 -4.93 0.41 -4.29
N GLU A 92 -4.33 0.68 -3.13
CA GLU A 92 -4.19 2.03 -2.58
C GLU A 92 -2.75 2.32 -2.16
N GLY A 93 -2.22 3.42 -2.66
CA GLY A 93 -0.89 3.92 -2.33
C GLY A 93 -0.82 5.43 -2.40
N ASP A 94 0.33 6.00 -2.06
CA ASP A 94 0.56 7.44 -2.04
C ASP A 94 1.28 7.98 -3.29
N SER A 95 1.51 7.13 -4.29
CA SER A 95 2.06 7.52 -5.57
C SER A 95 0.96 7.88 -6.58
N GLU A 96 0.82 9.18 -6.83
CA GLU A 96 -0.10 9.69 -7.85
C GLU A 96 0.32 9.26 -9.26
N ILE A 97 1.63 9.19 -9.54
CA ILE A 97 2.18 8.77 -10.82
C ILE A 97 1.72 7.35 -11.16
N ILE A 98 1.85 6.40 -10.23
CA ILE A 98 1.45 5.01 -10.42
C ILE A 98 -0.05 4.89 -10.57
N THR A 99 -0.81 5.58 -9.73
CA THR A 99 -2.28 5.59 -9.80
C THR A 99 -2.76 6.03 -11.17
N ARG A 100 -2.23 7.13 -11.69
CA ARG A 100 -2.55 7.63 -13.04
C ARG A 100 -2.11 6.66 -14.13
N ALA A 101 -0.90 6.09 -14.01
CA ALA A 101 -0.38 5.14 -14.99
C ALA A 101 -1.25 3.88 -15.12
N ILE A 102 -1.73 3.34 -13.99
CA ILE A 102 -2.61 2.17 -13.99
C ILE A 102 -3.99 2.52 -14.58
N GLN A 103 -4.51 3.71 -14.32
CA GLN A 103 -5.80 4.18 -14.86
C GLN A 103 -5.75 4.57 -16.35
N ALA A 104 -4.57 4.91 -16.88
CA ALA A 104 -4.41 5.31 -18.26
C ALA A 104 -4.66 4.13 -19.21
N GLU A 105 -5.26 4.39 -20.36
CA GLU A 105 -5.48 3.38 -21.40
C GLU A 105 -4.23 3.17 -22.27
N GLU A 106 -3.34 4.16 -22.32
CA GLU A 106 -2.14 4.15 -23.13
C GLU A 106 -0.99 3.42 -22.45
N GLN A 107 -0.12 2.80 -23.26
CA GLN A 107 1.10 2.18 -22.76
C GLN A 107 2.09 3.25 -22.31
N SER A 108 2.68 3.06 -21.11
CA SER A 108 3.73 3.92 -20.61
C SER A 108 5.09 3.56 -21.24
N LEU A 109 5.83 4.57 -21.71
CA LEU A 109 7.21 4.42 -22.20
C LEU A 109 8.26 4.59 -21.08
N ALA A 110 7.83 4.82 -19.85
CA ALA A 110 8.73 4.92 -18.69
C ALA A 110 9.34 3.56 -18.34
N SER A 111 10.40 3.57 -17.52
CA SER A 111 11.10 2.36 -17.05
C SER A 111 10.18 1.34 -16.38
N TYR A 112 9.16 1.82 -15.68
CA TYR A 112 8.14 1.01 -15.00
C TYR A 112 6.95 0.59 -15.88
N GLY A 113 6.94 0.96 -17.16
CA GLY A 113 5.79 0.73 -18.07
C GLY A 113 5.38 -0.74 -18.19
N ASN A 114 6.33 -1.64 -18.31
CA ASN A 114 6.05 -3.08 -18.38
C ASN A 114 5.39 -3.61 -17.09
N LEU A 115 5.84 -3.12 -15.93
CA LEU A 115 5.24 -3.48 -14.64
C LEU A 115 3.81 -2.95 -14.51
N ILE A 116 3.52 -1.76 -15.04
CA ILE A 116 2.16 -1.21 -15.11
C ILE A 116 1.25 -2.13 -15.95
N GLU A 117 1.73 -2.60 -17.11
CA GLU A 117 0.96 -3.53 -17.93
C GLU A 117 0.70 -4.86 -17.19
N GLU A 118 1.68 -5.39 -16.49
CA GLU A 118 1.49 -6.59 -15.65
C GLU A 118 0.45 -6.34 -14.54
N ILE A 119 0.48 -5.18 -13.88
CA ILE A 119 -0.52 -4.80 -12.88
C ILE A 119 -1.91 -4.77 -13.49
N ARG A 120 -2.09 -4.19 -14.68
CA ARG A 120 -3.36 -4.17 -15.39
C ARG A 120 -3.86 -5.57 -15.71
N LEU A 121 -2.99 -6.46 -16.21
CA LEU A 121 -3.33 -7.85 -16.46
C LEU A 121 -3.78 -8.59 -15.20
N HIS A 122 -3.09 -8.36 -14.09
CA HIS A 122 -3.50 -8.92 -12.80
C HIS A 122 -4.85 -8.33 -12.33
N ALA A 123 -5.06 -7.03 -12.54
CA ALA A 123 -6.30 -6.35 -12.18
C ALA A 123 -7.52 -6.95 -12.91
N ASP A 124 -7.35 -7.31 -14.17
CA ASP A 124 -8.41 -7.92 -15.01
C ASP A 124 -8.85 -9.30 -14.49
N SER A 125 -8.04 -9.95 -13.65
CA SER A 125 -8.40 -11.24 -13.05
C SER A 125 -9.39 -11.13 -11.88
N PHE A 126 -9.57 -9.95 -11.31
CA PHE A 126 -10.55 -9.70 -10.25
C PHE A 126 -11.94 -9.45 -10.82
N LEU A 127 -12.98 -9.88 -10.11
CA LEU A 127 -14.36 -9.54 -10.47
C LEU A 127 -14.59 -8.03 -10.41
N ASN A 128 -14.06 -7.38 -9.36
CA ASN A 128 -14.08 -5.94 -9.20
C ASN A 128 -12.70 -5.44 -8.78
N PHE A 129 -12.19 -4.45 -9.49
CA PHE A 129 -10.92 -3.81 -9.16
C PHE A 129 -11.06 -2.31 -9.15
N ARG A 130 -10.50 -1.67 -8.13
CA ARG A 130 -10.38 -0.21 -8.02
C ARG A 130 -8.96 0.17 -7.66
N ILE A 131 -8.56 1.37 -8.08
CA ILE A 131 -7.32 1.98 -7.63
C ILE A 131 -7.63 3.28 -6.91
N SER A 132 -6.89 3.55 -5.84
CA SER A 132 -7.06 4.73 -5.01
C SER A 132 -5.72 5.36 -4.71
N HIS A 133 -5.67 6.69 -4.73
CA HIS A 133 -4.54 7.47 -4.25
C HIS A 133 -4.88 8.08 -2.89
N VAL A 134 -3.95 7.97 -1.94
CA VAL A 134 -4.06 8.60 -0.62
C VAL A 134 -2.80 9.36 -0.27
N LYS A 135 -2.92 10.31 0.64
CA LYS A 135 -1.76 11.01 1.19
C LYS A 135 -0.96 10.07 2.11
N ILE A 136 0.33 10.32 2.24
CA ILE A 136 1.29 9.53 3.06
C ILE A 136 0.73 9.23 4.46
N LYS A 137 0.08 10.18 5.11
CA LYS A 137 -0.50 10.02 6.45
C LYS A 137 -1.57 8.93 6.55
N ARG A 138 -2.24 8.61 5.43
CA ARG A 138 -3.24 7.52 5.34
C ARG A 138 -2.63 6.20 4.91
N ASN A 139 -1.33 6.14 4.68
CA ASN A 139 -0.58 4.96 4.25
C ASN A 139 0.51 4.56 5.26
N SER A 140 0.34 4.94 6.53
CA SER A 140 1.40 4.86 7.54
C SER A 140 1.82 3.43 7.89
N VAL A 141 0.90 2.47 7.89
CA VAL A 141 1.24 1.07 8.18
C VAL A 141 2.03 0.45 7.02
N ALA A 142 1.63 0.70 5.77
CA ALA A 142 2.42 0.27 4.60
C ALA A 142 3.83 0.89 4.63
N HIS A 143 3.94 2.17 4.99
CA HIS A 143 5.21 2.84 5.17
C HIS A 143 6.07 2.18 6.27
N SER A 144 5.46 1.81 7.40
CA SER A 144 6.15 1.11 8.50
C SER A 144 6.64 -0.29 8.08
N LEU A 145 5.85 -1.02 7.30
CA LEU A 145 6.25 -2.31 6.70
C LEU A 145 7.45 -2.11 5.76
N THR A 146 7.41 -1.11 4.91
CA THR A 146 8.50 -0.77 4.00
C THR A 146 9.81 -0.50 4.75
N ARG A 147 9.75 0.26 5.84
CA ARG A 147 10.93 0.54 6.68
C ARG A 147 11.46 -0.72 7.38
N HIS A 148 10.59 -1.66 7.73
CA HIS A 148 10.99 -2.94 8.30
C HIS A 148 11.83 -3.78 7.33
N ALA A 149 11.77 -3.53 6.03
CA ALA A 149 12.56 -4.22 5.01
C ALA A 149 14.08 -4.12 5.26
N ARG A 150 14.56 -3.11 6.00
CA ARG A 150 15.97 -3.01 6.40
C ARG A 150 16.45 -4.21 7.22
N TYR A 151 15.54 -4.93 7.87
CA TYR A 151 15.83 -6.01 8.82
C TYR A 151 15.54 -7.39 8.25
N VAL A 152 15.14 -7.49 7.00
CA VAL A 152 14.90 -8.78 6.31
C VAL A 152 15.84 -8.93 5.11
N SER A 153 16.15 -10.16 4.75
CA SER A 153 17.06 -10.49 3.63
C SER A 153 16.29 -11.07 2.43
N GLY A 154 15.15 -10.50 2.09
CA GLY A 154 14.30 -10.96 1.01
C GLY A 154 12.83 -10.93 1.39
N LEU A 155 12.00 -11.66 0.66
CA LEU A 155 10.56 -11.67 0.85
C LEU A 155 10.16 -12.43 2.13
N VAL A 156 9.37 -11.78 2.97
CA VAL A 156 8.68 -12.39 4.12
C VAL A 156 7.19 -12.05 4.04
N VAL A 157 6.35 -13.05 4.22
CA VAL A 157 4.88 -12.91 4.24
C VAL A 157 4.36 -13.37 5.58
N TRP A 158 3.50 -12.57 6.21
CA TRP A 158 2.74 -12.94 7.40
C TRP A 158 1.27 -13.11 7.03
N MET A 159 0.70 -14.24 7.42
CA MET A 159 -0.73 -14.51 7.23
C MET A 159 -1.49 -14.05 8.46
N GLU A 160 -2.51 -13.22 8.25
CA GLU A 160 -3.37 -12.65 9.31
C GLU A 160 -2.61 -11.81 10.35
N GLU A 161 -1.37 -11.44 10.06
CA GLU A 161 -0.46 -10.75 10.98
C GLU A 161 0.35 -9.65 10.28
N VAL A 162 0.96 -8.81 11.11
CA VAL A 162 2.06 -7.90 10.77
C VAL A 162 3.24 -8.17 11.72
N PRO A 163 4.47 -7.72 11.40
CA PRO A 163 5.56 -7.73 12.37
C PRO A 163 5.13 -7.09 13.69
N SER A 164 5.47 -7.71 14.82
CA SER A 164 4.94 -7.34 16.15
C SER A 164 5.11 -5.86 16.51
N HIS A 165 6.21 -5.24 16.10
CA HIS A 165 6.49 -3.82 16.40
C HIS A 165 5.64 -2.84 15.55
N ILE A 166 4.96 -3.33 14.51
CA ILE A 166 4.03 -2.55 13.68
C ILE A 166 2.60 -2.62 14.23
N LEU A 167 2.29 -3.61 15.03
CA LEU A 167 0.95 -3.81 15.59
C LEU A 167 0.37 -2.56 16.27
N PRO A 168 1.11 -1.78 17.10
CA PRO A 168 0.57 -0.55 17.69
C PRO A 168 0.10 0.47 16.64
N ALA A 169 0.82 0.66 15.54
CA ALA A 169 0.43 1.57 14.46
C ALA A 169 -0.85 1.08 13.75
N LEU A 170 -0.95 -0.23 13.51
CA LEU A 170 -2.12 -0.85 12.92
C LEU A 170 -3.37 -0.65 13.79
N LEU A 171 -3.27 -0.86 15.09
CA LEU A 171 -4.37 -0.68 16.04
C LEU A 171 -4.80 0.79 16.14
N THR A 172 -3.87 1.73 16.06
CA THR A 172 -4.17 3.16 16.04
C THR A 172 -4.97 3.57 14.80
N GLU A 173 -4.64 3.00 13.63
CA GLU A 173 -5.39 3.28 12.39
C GLU A 173 -6.79 2.67 12.37
N ALA A 174 -6.98 1.53 13.04
CA ALA A 174 -8.26 0.80 13.08
C ALA A 174 -9.23 1.36 14.13
N ALA A 175 -8.76 2.25 14.99
CA ALA A 175 -9.55 2.83 16.09
C ALA A 175 -10.56 3.89 15.62
#